data_92c428b3fa9072430b8b5f95879331b5
#
_entry.id   92c428b3fa9072430b8b5f95879331b5
#
_cell.length_a   1.000
_cell.length_b   1.000
_cell.length_c   1.000
_cell.angle_alpha   90.00
_cell.angle_beta   90.00
_cell.angle_gamma   90.00
#
_symmetry.space_group_name_H-M   'P 1'
#
loop_
_entity.id
_entity.type
_entity.pdbx_description
1 polymer ?
#
loop_
_entity_poly.entity_id
_entity_poly.type
_entity_poly.pdbx_seq_one_letter_code
_entity_poly.pdbx_strand_id
1 'polypeptide(L)'
;MSSDSHRFDAKSVLVTGASSGLGAAAVRRFAAGGAMVYAAARDQERLAEVAASCAELPGDVRFGHLDVADPASCREAVAAAVGEFGHLDVLVNNAGRHDFRLTPDVTEAQWAQDIAVNLSGVFFCAQAAIPHLLEAPGGGGNIVNVASVAGVVGEAYSAAYTAAKHGVVGLTKALAVEYLRSPLRVNCICPGGMDTPQVHTIDVPDGADFELIMRVSAARGFMSADQVAAAIVFLASDDAGAIHGSIQVVDHGHLAG
;
A
#
# COMPACT_ATOMS: atom_id res chain seq x y z
N MET A 1 -13.59 -6.30 24.02
CA MET A 1 -13.22 -4.96 23.54
C MET A 1 -12.01 -4.53 24.32
N SER A 2 -10.75 -4.77 23.90
CA SER A 2 -9.62 -4.08 24.57
C SER A 2 -8.20 -4.52 24.22
N SER A 3 -7.89 -5.28 23.20
CA SER A 3 -6.49 -5.57 22.91
C SER A 3 -5.92 -4.79 21.71
N ASP A 4 -6.74 -4.12 20.91
CA ASP A 4 -6.29 -3.46 19.68
C ASP A 4 -5.86 -1.99 19.85
N SER A 5 -6.28 -1.31 20.94
CA SER A 5 -6.08 0.13 21.11
C SER A 5 -4.64 0.56 21.44
N HIS A 6 -3.73 -0.38 21.72
CA HIS A 6 -2.33 -0.10 22.06
C HIS A 6 -1.33 -0.94 21.27
N ARG A 7 -1.78 -1.55 20.19
CA ARG A 7 -0.96 -2.46 19.37
C ARG A 7 0.24 -1.79 18.72
N PHE A 8 0.16 -0.48 18.48
CA PHE A 8 1.17 0.32 17.83
C PHE A 8 1.67 1.50 18.70
N ASP A 9 1.49 1.42 20.01
CA ASP A 9 2.00 2.47 20.91
C ASP A 9 3.50 2.70 20.64
N ALA A 10 3.85 3.99 20.47
CA ALA A 10 5.20 4.46 20.13
C ALA A 10 5.78 3.91 18.78
N LYS A 11 4.98 3.28 17.93
CA LYS A 11 5.40 2.89 16.58
C LYS A 11 5.16 4.01 15.59
N SER A 12 6.14 4.28 14.75
CA SER A 12 6.05 5.25 13.67
C SER A 12 5.79 4.57 12.33
N VAL A 13 4.79 5.05 11.60
CA VAL A 13 4.27 4.42 10.37
C VAL A 13 4.19 5.44 9.24
N LEU A 14 4.84 5.17 8.11
CA LEU A 14 4.65 5.93 6.86
C LEU A 14 3.66 5.18 5.95
N VAL A 15 2.57 5.85 5.56
CA VAL A 15 1.58 5.32 4.60
C VAL A 15 1.59 6.15 3.33
N THR A 16 1.93 5.55 2.19
CA THR A 16 1.88 6.21 0.88
C THR A 16 0.50 6.10 0.24
N GLY A 17 0.08 7.11 -0.54
CA GLY A 17 -1.26 7.14 -1.14
C GLY A 17 -2.38 7.26 -0.10
N ALA A 18 -2.11 7.99 0.99
CA ALA A 18 -2.94 8.04 2.18
C ALA A 18 -4.17 8.95 2.07
N SER A 19 -4.35 9.69 0.98
CA SER A 19 -5.41 10.71 0.83
C SER A 19 -6.81 10.14 0.59
N SER A 20 -6.95 8.84 0.29
CA SER A 20 -8.26 8.22 0.04
C SER A 20 -8.23 6.69 0.14
N GLY A 21 -9.38 6.05 0.01
CA GLY A 21 -9.54 4.61 -0.14
C GLY A 21 -8.80 3.80 0.93
N LEU A 22 -8.02 2.81 0.46
CA LEU A 22 -7.29 1.88 1.32
C LEU A 22 -6.22 2.58 2.18
N GLY A 23 -5.49 3.56 1.61
CA GLY A 23 -4.48 4.31 2.35
C GLY A 23 -5.08 5.09 3.52
N ALA A 24 -6.17 5.80 3.29
CA ALA A 24 -6.89 6.53 4.35
C ALA A 24 -7.48 5.59 5.42
N ALA A 25 -7.99 4.42 5.02
CA ALA A 25 -8.45 3.40 5.96
C ALA A 25 -7.31 2.84 6.81
N ALA A 26 -6.13 2.59 6.21
CA ALA A 26 -4.94 2.15 6.92
C ALA A 26 -4.47 3.21 7.94
N VAL A 27 -4.42 4.49 7.55
CA VAL A 27 -4.08 5.60 8.48
C VAL A 27 -4.99 5.57 9.70
N ARG A 28 -6.32 5.53 9.50
CA ARG A 28 -7.27 5.49 10.62
C ARG A 28 -7.08 4.27 11.53
N ARG A 29 -6.82 3.10 10.97
CA ARG A 29 -6.58 1.89 11.76
C ARG A 29 -5.27 1.93 12.55
N PHE A 30 -4.18 2.41 11.95
CA PHE A 30 -2.93 2.60 12.68
C PHE A 30 -3.08 3.63 13.81
N ALA A 31 -3.73 4.77 13.54
CA ALA A 31 -4.01 5.77 14.56
C ALA A 31 -4.91 5.23 15.68
N ALA A 32 -5.93 4.43 15.35
CA ALA A 32 -6.76 3.74 16.34
C ALA A 32 -5.96 2.75 17.21
N GLY A 33 -4.88 2.18 16.67
CA GLY A 33 -3.94 1.32 17.38
C GLY A 33 -2.85 2.06 18.16
N GLY A 34 -2.88 3.39 18.23
CA GLY A 34 -1.92 4.21 18.99
C GLY A 34 -0.66 4.61 18.21
N ALA A 35 -0.58 4.37 16.88
CA ALA A 35 0.59 4.70 16.08
C ALA A 35 0.77 6.21 15.85
N MET A 36 2.02 6.63 15.70
CA MET A 36 2.40 7.89 15.07
C MET A 36 2.44 7.69 13.55
N VAL A 37 1.50 8.28 12.81
CA VAL A 37 1.32 8.02 11.39
C VAL A 37 1.70 9.23 10.55
N TYR A 38 2.63 9.05 9.61
CA TYR A 38 2.90 10.03 8.56
C TYR A 38 2.13 9.63 7.29
N ALA A 39 1.05 10.35 7.00
CA ALA A 39 0.21 10.15 5.84
C ALA A 39 0.75 10.91 4.64
N ALA A 40 1.14 10.23 3.55
CA ALA A 40 1.80 10.87 2.43
C ALA A 40 1.05 10.67 1.11
N ALA A 41 0.79 11.75 0.37
CA ALA A 41 0.17 11.74 -0.95
C ALA A 41 0.35 13.10 -1.65
N ARG A 42 -0.12 13.22 -2.89
CA ARG A 42 -0.10 14.47 -3.66
C ARG A 42 -1.16 15.47 -3.20
N ASP A 43 -2.34 14.97 -2.84
CA ASP A 43 -3.51 15.77 -2.48
C ASP A 43 -3.46 16.14 -0.98
N GLN A 44 -2.98 17.35 -0.70
CA GLN A 44 -2.79 17.85 0.65
C GLN A 44 -4.11 18.18 1.37
N GLU A 45 -5.13 18.59 0.62
CA GLU A 45 -6.44 18.93 1.20
C GLU A 45 -7.11 17.67 1.74
N ARG A 46 -7.15 16.59 0.94
CA ARG A 46 -7.66 15.30 1.40
C ARG A 46 -6.84 14.68 2.51
N LEU A 47 -5.51 14.87 2.52
CA LEU A 47 -4.69 14.43 3.64
C LEU A 47 -5.05 15.14 4.94
N ALA A 48 -5.31 16.45 4.89
CA ALA A 48 -5.77 17.21 6.05
C ALA A 48 -7.13 16.71 6.56
N GLU A 49 -8.06 16.35 5.66
CA GLU A 49 -9.33 15.73 6.05
C GLU A 49 -9.14 14.38 6.73
N VAL A 50 -8.24 13.54 6.19
CA VAL A 50 -7.90 12.24 6.79
C VAL A 50 -7.30 12.44 8.18
N ALA A 51 -6.34 13.35 8.34
CA ALA A 51 -5.74 13.66 9.65
C ALA A 51 -6.78 14.17 10.64
N ALA A 52 -7.65 15.10 10.22
CA ALA A 52 -8.74 15.61 11.05
C ALA A 52 -9.71 14.49 11.50
N SER A 53 -9.98 13.51 10.62
CA SER A 53 -10.83 12.34 10.97
C SER A 53 -10.21 11.42 12.03
N CYS A 54 -8.92 11.60 12.35
CA CYS A 54 -8.20 10.83 13.36
C CYS A 54 -7.97 11.59 14.68
N ALA A 55 -8.45 12.83 14.80
CA ALA A 55 -8.12 13.71 15.95
C ALA A 55 -8.52 13.14 17.33
N GLU A 56 -9.55 12.31 17.39
CA GLU A 56 -10.03 11.68 18.63
C GLU A 56 -9.46 10.26 18.84
N LEU A 57 -8.57 9.78 17.94
CA LEU A 57 -7.94 8.48 18.05
C LEU A 57 -6.69 8.54 18.95
N PRO A 58 -6.26 7.42 19.54
CA PRO A 58 -5.10 7.39 20.44
C PRO A 58 -3.78 7.79 19.79
N GLY A 59 -3.61 7.56 18.49
CA GLY A 59 -2.38 7.87 17.75
C GLY A 59 -2.31 9.33 17.29
N ASP A 60 -1.15 9.73 16.77
CA ASP A 60 -0.91 11.05 16.19
C ASP A 60 -0.77 10.94 14.66
N VAL A 61 -1.45 11.79 13.89
CA VAL A 61 -1.39 11.78 12.43
C VAL A 61 -0.81 13.08 11.91
N ARG A 62 0.35 12.97 11.25
CA ARG A 62 0.99 14.04 10.47
C ARG A 62 0.85 13.71 8.99
N PHE A 63 0.99 14.70 8.14
CA PHE A 63 0.91 14.47 6.70
C PHE A 63 1.84 15.36 5.91
N GLY A 64 2.16 14.92 4.69
CA GLY A 64 3.02 15.67 3.79
C GLY A 64 2.91 15.22 2.34
N HIS A 65 3.57 16.00 1.46
CA HIS A 65 3.56 15.73 0.03
C HIS A 65 4.38 14.49 -0.32
N LEU A 66 3.84 13.69 -1.25
CA LEU A 66 4.57 12.59 -1.90
C LEU A 66 4.02 12.35 -3.31
N ASP A 67 4.88 12.51 -4.32
CA ASP A 67 4.68 11.90 -5.62
C ASP A 67 5.62 10.68 -5.73
N VAL A 68 5.06 9.47 -5.71
CA VAL A 68 5.85 8.23 -5.77
C VAL A 68 6.53 8.01 -7.12
N ALA A 69 6.12 8.71 -8.17
CA ALA A 69 6.79 8.70 -9.47
C ALA A 69 8.11 9.48 -9.47
N ASP A 70 8.35 10.33 -8.46
CA ASP A 70 9.59 11.09 -8.29
C ASP A 70 10.45 10.48 -7.17
N PRO A 71 11.64 9.93 -7.50
CA PRO A 71 12.56 9.38 -6.50
C PRO A 71 13.04 10.40 -5.45
N ALA A 72 13.10 11.69 -5.79
CA ALA A 72 13.47 12.73 -4.83
C ALA A 72 12.35 12.93 -3.81
N SER A 73 11.10 13.02 -4.27
CA SER A 73 9.91 13.11 -3.41
C SER A 73 9.79 11.89 -2.47
N CYS A 74 10.13 10.67 -2.95
CA CYS A 74 10.16 9.48 -2.09
C CYS A 74 11.16 9.63 -0.93
N ARG A 75 12.39 10.09 -1.22
CA ARG A 75 13.41 10.32 -0.17
C ARG A 75 12.99 11.41 0.82
N GLU A 76 12.43 12.51 0.32
CA GLU A 76 11.96 13.62 1.14
C GLU A 76 10.82 13.20 2.07
N ALA A 77 9.85 12.43 1.59
CA ALA A 77 8.75 11.95 2.41
C ALA A 77 9.20 11.00 3.52
N VAL A 78 10.16 10.10 3.24
CA VAL A 78 10.75 9.23 4.26
C VAL A 78 11.54 10.07 5.29
N ALA A 79 12.36 11.02 4.83
CA ALA A 79 13.11 11.89 5.73
C ALA A 79 12.18 12.76 6.60
N ALA A 80 11.06 13.24 6.05
CA ALA A 80 10.06 14.00 6.79
C ALA A 80 9.39 13.13 7.88
N ALA A 81 9.00 11.89 7.57
CA ALA A 81 8.42 10.97 8.54
C ALA A 81 9.39 10.66 9.69
N VAL A 82 10.66 10.40 9.37
CA VAL A 82 11.71 10.18 10.37
C VAL A 82 12.00 11.45 11.18
N GLY A 83 12.03 12.61 10.53
CA GLY A 83 12.24 13.90 11.21
C GLY A 83 11.13 14.26 12.18
N GLU A 84 9.88 13.89 11.85
CA GLU A 84 8.71 14.17 12.69
C GLU A 84 8.67 13.28 13.95
N PHE A 85 9.03 11.98 13.82
CA PHE A 85 8.86 11.02 14.90
C PHE A 85 10.17 10.45 15.46
N GLY A 86 11.31 10.81 14.88
CA GLY A 86 12.63 10.39 15.34
C GLY A 86 13.07 9.00 14.84
N HIS A 87 12.17 8.18 14.32
CA HIS A 87 12.43 6.84 13.80
C HIS A 87 11.33 6.41 12.82
N LEU A 88 11.51 5.26 12.17
CA LEU A 88 10.49 4.65 11.31
C LEU A 88 10.43 3.13 11.58
N ASP A 89 9.26 2.63 12.00
CA ASP A 89 9.02 1.20 12.25
C ASP A 89 8.31 0.51 11.10
N VAL A 90 7.41 1.21 10.39
CA VAL A 90 6.59 0.60 9.35
C VAL A 90 6.52 1.50 8.11
N LEU A 91 6.76 0.89 6.95
CA LEU A 91 6.41 1.48 5.64
C LEU A 91 5.26 0.71 5.01
N VAL A 92 4.16 1.41 4.69
CA VAL A 92 3.06 0.87 3.88
C VAL A 92 3.13 1.49 2.48
N ASN A 93 3.61 0.74 1.50
CA ASN A 93 3.62 1.11 0.11
C ASN A 93 2.24 0.83 -0.51
N ASN A 94 1.32 1.79 -0.37
CA ASN A 94 -0.05 1.66 -0.86
C ASN A 94 -0.34 2.52 -2.09
N ALA A 95 0.41 3.60 -2.34
CA ALA A 95 0.19 4.46 -3.50
C ALA A 95 0.11 3.66 -4.81
N GLY A 96 -0.90 3.95 -5.62
CA GLY A 96 -1.11 3.28 -6.89
C GLY A 96 -2.23 3.92 -7.69
N ARG A 97 -2.27 3.59 -8.98
CA ARG A 97 -3.35 3.96 -9.90
C ARG A 97 -3.68 2.77 -10.80
N HIS A 98 -4.90 2.70 -11.26
CA HIS A 98 -5.36 1.69 -12.19
C HIS A 98 -6.27 2.35 -13.23
N ASP A 99 -6.01 2.05 -14.50
CA ASP A 99 -6.85 2.45 -15.62
C ASP A 99 -6.96 1.27 -16.59
N PHE A 100 -8.17 1.01 -17.11
CA PHE A 100 -8.35 0.05 -18.20
C PHE A 100 -8.01 0.68 -19.54
N ARG A 101 -7.25 -0.05 -20.37
CA ARG A 101 -6.92 0.37 -21.76
C ARG A 101 -6.79 -0.84 -22.65
N LEU A 102 -7.24 -0.73 -23.90
CA LEU A 102 -6.92 -1.73 -24.92
C LEU A 102 -5.39 -1.75 -25.12
N THR A 103 -4.78 -2.92 -25.13
CA THR A 103 -3.32 -3.03 -25.21
C THR A 103 -2.70 -2.33 -26.44
N PRO A 104 -3.30 -2.38 -27.66
CA PRO A 104 -2.76 -1.65 -28.81
C PRO A 104 -2.77 -0.13 -28.66
N ASP A 105 -3.61 0.42 -27.78
CA ASP A 105 -3.79 1.87 -27.61
C ASP A 105 -2.95 2.43 -26.46
N VAL A 106 -2.23 1.56 -25.73
CA VAL A 106 -1.34 1.99 -24.65
C VAL A 106 -0.12 2.70 -25.21
N THR A 107 0.01 3.98 -24.94
CA THR A 107 1.19 4.75 -25.33
C THR A 107 2.39 4.44 -24.44
N GLU A 108 3.62 4.69 -24.96
CA GLU A 108 4.85 4.57 -24.19
C GLU A 108 4.82 5.41 -22.89
N ALA A 109 4.26 6.61 -22.96
CA ALA A 109 4.14 7.50 -21.80
C ALA A 109 3.18 6.95 -20.74
N GLN A 110 2.05 6.36 -21.15
CA GLN A 110 1.10 5.72 -20.23
C GLN A 110 1.73 4.49 -19.58
N TRP A 111 2.41 3.65 -20.37
CA TRP A 111 3.17 2.51 -19.84
C TRP A 111 4.20 2.96 -18.80
N ALA A 112 5.06 3.93 -19.16
CA ALA A 112 6.09 4.46 -18.29
C ALA A 112 5.51 5.03 -16.98
N GLN A 113 4.39 5.78 -17.08
CA GLN A 113 3.71 6.35 -15.92
C GLN A 113 3.13 5.27 -14.99
N ASP A 114 2.52 4.22 -15.54
CA ASP A 114 1.96 3.12 -14.74
C ASP A 114 3.07 2.34 -14.02
N ILE A 115 4.20 2.08 -14.68
CA ILE A 115 5.39 1.47 -14.06
C ILE A 115 5.99 2.40 -13.00
N ALA A 116 6.12 3.70 -13.28
CA ALA A 116 6.68 4.67 -12.35
C ALA A 116 5.89 4.71 -11.04
N VAL A 117 4.55 4.79 -11.12
CA VAL A 117 3.70 4.89 -9.93
C VAL A 117 3.57 3.54 -9.21
N ASN A 118 3.23 2.46 -9.95
CA ASN A 118 2.79 1.21 -9.32
C ASN A 118 3.94 0.25 -8.99
N LEU A 119 5.17 0.48 -9.49
CA LEU A 119 6.34 -0.37 -9.24
C LEU A 119 7.55 0.43 -8.78
N SER A 120 8.01 1.41 -9.59
CA SER A 120 9.23 2.14 -9.27
C SER A 120 9.10 2.92 -7.96
N GLY A 121 7.93 3.54 -7.71
CA GLY A 121 7.64 4.26 -6.48
C GLY A 121 7.70 3.35 -5.25
N VAL A 122 7.19 2.12 -5.33
CA VAL A 122 7.31 1.11 -4.27
C VAL A 122 8.78 0.82 -3.96
N PHE A 123 9.61 0.66 -5.00
CA PHE A 123 11.05 0.45 -4.84
C PHE A 123 11.74 1.66 -4.22
N PHE A 124 11.50 2.88 -4.70
CA PHE A 124 12.18 4.07 -4.20
C PHE A 124 11.80 4.42 -2.76
N CYS A 125 10.54 4.25 -2.38
CA CYS A 125 10.13 4.40 -0.99
C CYS A 125 10.78 3.33 -0.10
N ALA A 126 10.80 2.07 -0.53
CA ALA A 126 11.48 1.00 0.21
C ALA A 126 12.99 1.27 0.34
N GLN A 127 13.66 1.65 -0.75
CA GLN A 127 15.09 1.97 -0.77
C GLN A 127 15.44 3.08 0.23
N ALA A 128 14.63 4.14 0.28
CA ALA A 128 14.83 5.25 1.21
C ALA A 128 14.55 4.85 2.67
N ALA A 129 13.52 4.01 2.90
CA ALA A 129 13.08 3.65 4.24
C ALA A 129 13.94 2.55 4.90
N ILE A 130 14.51 1.62 4.14
CA ILE A 130 15.23 0.44 4.67
C ILE A 130 16.32 0.79 5.69
N PRO A 131 17.20 1.79 5.49
CA PRO A 131 18.19 2.14 6.50
C PRO A 131 17.58 2.49 7.86
N HIS A 132 16.47 3.23 7.88
CA HIS A 132 15.76 3.63 9.09
C HIS A 132 14.99 2.46 9.72
N LEU A 133 14.39 1.60 8.89
CA LEU A 133 13.68 0.40 9.35
C LEU A 133 14.61 -0.63 10.01
N LEU A 134 15.87 -0.74 9.55
CA LEU A 134 16.87 -1.60 10.16
C LEU A 134 17.29 -1.11 11.55
N GLU A 135 17.22 0.19 11.80
CA GLU A 135 17.54 0.86 13.06
C GLU A 135 16.33 1.10 13.96
N ALA A 136 15.15 0.60 13.56
CA ALA A 136 13.89 0.81 14.28
C ALA A 136 13.97 0.31 15.73
N PRO A 137 13.46 1.08 16.72
CA PRO A 137 13.40 0.65 18.10
C PRO A 137 12.62 -0.68 18.26
N GLY A 138 13.13 -1.59 19.07
CA GLY A 138 12.47 -2.89 19.28
C GLY A 138 12.96 -4.03 18.39
N GLY A 139 14.00 -3.77 17.56
CA GLY A 139 14.71 -4.84 16.86
C GLY A 139 14.25 -5.10 15.43
N GLY A 140 13.89 -4.05 14.71
CA GLY A 140 13.66 -4.09 13.26
C GLY A 140 12.27 -3.61 12.83
N GLY A 141 12.23 -3.12 11.59
CA GLY A 141 11.03 -2.55 10.98
C GLY A 141 10.26 -3.51 10.09
N ASN A 142 9.26 -2.99 9.43
CA ASN A 142 8.35 -3.75 8.59
C ASN A 142 7.98 -2.98 7.31
N ILE A 143 7.99 -3.67 6.18
CA ILE A 143 7.44 -3.17 4.91
C ILE A 143 6.22 -4.00 4.54
N VAL A 144 5.07 -3.34 4.34
CA VAL A 144 3.88 -3.93 3.75
C VAL A 144 3.64 -3.31 2.38
N ASN A 145 3.88 -4.09 1.33
CA ASN A 145 3.61 -3.66 -0.03
C ASN A 145 2.17 -4.00 -0.43
N VAL A 146 1.48 -3.07 -1.07
CA VAL A 146 0.14 -3.30 -1.61
C VAL A 146 0.25 -3.54 -3.12
N ALA A 147 0.14 -4.82 -3.50
CA ALA A 147 0.02 -5.21 -4.90
C ALA A 147 -1.46 -5.19 -5.36
N SER A 148 -1.97 -6.29 -5.85
CA SER A 148 -3.35 -6.54 -6.30
C SER A 148 -3.49 -8.03 -6.61
N VAL A 149 -4.69 -8.56 -6.74
CA VAL A 149 -4.92 -9.86 -7.42
C VAL A 149 -4.32 -9.84 -8.83
N ALA A 150 -4.30 -8.69 -9.52
CA ALA A 150 -3.57 -8.51 -10.77
C ALA A 150 -2.04 -8.68 -10.66
N GLY A 151 -1.49 -8.83 -9.45
CA GLY A 151 -0.09 -9.21 -9.21
C GLY A 151 0.15 -10.71 -9.13
N VAL A 152 -0.91 -11.52 -9.16
CA VAL A 152 -0.84 -13.00 -9.08
C VAL A 152 -1.61 -13.69 -10.19
N VAL A 153 -2.53 -12.99 -10.86
CA VAL A 153 -3.25 -13.45 -12.07
C VAL A 153 -3.29 -12.35 -13.12
N GLY A 154 -3.63 -12.70 -14.37
CA GLY A 154 -3.84 -11.72 -15.44
C GLY A 154 -5.17 -10.98 -15.28
N GLU A 155 -5.14 -9.66 -15.52
CA GLU A 155 -6.33 -8.81 -15.57
C GLU A 155 -6.47 -8.23 -16.99
N ALA A 156 -7.63 -8.41 -17.59
CA ALA A 156 -7.90 -7.93 -18.94
C ALA A 156 -7.84 -6.41 -19.01
N TYR A 157 -7.34 -5.87 -20.11
CA TYR A 157 -7.22 -4.42 -20.37
C TYR A 157 -6.35 -3.64 -19.38
N SER A 158 -5.51 -4.35 -18.62
CA SER A 158 -4.67 -3.80 -17.54
C SER A 158 -3.21 -4.23 -17.68
N ALA A 159 -2.66 -4.30 -18.91
CA ALA A 159 -1.34 -4.89 -19.16
C ALA A 159 -0.22 -4.23 -18.34
N ALA A 160 -0.13 -2.89 -18.33
CA ALA A 160 0.90 -2.14 -17.60
C ALA A 160 0.72 -2.29 -16.06
N TYR A 161 -0.52 -2.18 -15.59
CA TYR A 161 -0.85 -2.36 -14.18
C TYR A 161 -0.53 -3.79 -13.69
N THR A 162 -0.97 -4.81 -14.46
CA THR A 162 -0.69 -6.22 -14.17
C THR A 162 0.82 -6.50 -14.12
N ALA A 163 1.59 -6.00 -15.09
CA ALA A 163 3.04 -6.11 -15.09
C ALA A 163 3.67 -5.46 -13.87
N ALA A 164 3.25 -4.23 -13.51
CA ALA A 164 3.74 -3.51 -12.34
C ALA A 164 3.43 -4.27 -11.04
N LYS A 165 2.20 -4.78 -10.87
CA LYS A 165 1.78 -5.46 -9.64
C LYS A 165 2.43 -6.85 -9.50
N HIS A 166 2.71 -7.57 -10.59
CA HIS A 166 3.59 -8.74 -10.57
C HIS A 166 5.03 -8.36 -10.17
N GLY A 167 5.51 -7.19 -10.65
CA GLY A 167 6.79 -6.63 -10.25
C GLY A 167 6.87 -6.36 -8.74
N VAL A 168 5.81 -5.83 -8.12
CA VAL A 168 5.74 -5.62 -6.65
C VAL A 168 5.82 -6.94 -5.89
N VAL A 169 5.14 -7.99 -6.36
CA VAL A 169 5.24 -9.34 -5.78
C VAL A 169 6.67 -9.87 -5.89
N GLY A 170 7.31 -9.72 -7.05
CA GLY A 170 8.71 -10.10 -7.26
C GLY A 170 9.67 -9.31 -6.36
N LEU A 171 9.49 -7.98 -6.28
CA LEU A 171 10.27 -7.08 -5.41
C LEU A 171 10.14 -7.47 -3.93
N THR A 172 8.92 -7.77 -3.47
CA THR A 172 8.68 -8.23 -2.09
C THR A 172 9.50 -9.47 -1.77
N LYS A 173 9.48 -10.47 -2.65
CA LYS A 173 10.25 -11.72 -2.47
C LYS A 173 11.76 -11.47 -2.50
N ALA A 174 12.23 -10.60 -3.40
CA ALA A 174 13.65 -10.26 -3.50
C ALA A 174 14.16 -9.59 -2.22
N LEU A 175 13.44 -8.56 -1.73
CA LEU A 175 13.78 -7.88 -0.48
C LEU A 175 13.69 -8.84 0.72
N ALA A 176 12.69 -9.71 0.78
CA ALA A 176 12.58 -10.68 1.86
C ALA A 176 13.80 -11.63 1.90
N VAL A 177 14.29 -12.08 0.76
CA VAL A 177 15.50 -12.94 0.69
C VAL A 177 16.76 -12.15 1.03
N GLU A 178 16.88 -10.91 0.53
CA GLU A 178 18.04 -10.03 0.80
C GLU A 178 18.21 -9.74 2.30
N TYR A 179 17.06 -9.49 2.99
CA TYR A 179 17.05 -9.16 4.41
C TYR A 179 16.76 -10.34 5.35
N LEU A 180 16.87 -11.59 4.87
CA LEU A 180 16.56 -12.81 5.64
C LEU A 180 17.34 -12.92 6.97
N ARG A 181 18.54 -12.34 7.04
CA ARG A 181 19.40 -12.35 8.23
C ARG A 181 19.30 -11.08 9.08
N SER A 182 18.41 -10.19 8.73
CA SER A 182 18.12 -8.96 9.47
C SER A 182 16.78 -9.05 10.18
N PRO A 183 16.48 -8.16 11.12
CA PRO A 183 15.17 -8.13 11.77
C PRO A 183 14.06 -7.50 10.89
N LEU A 184 14.39 -6.95 9.72
CA LEU A 184 13.42 -6.35 8.80
C LEU A 184 12.49 -7.43 8.23
N ARG A 185 11.17 -7.20 8.31
CA ARG A 185 10.17 -8.03 7.63
C ARG A 185 9.63 -7.31 6.40
N VAL A 186 9.44 -8.05 5.31
CA VAL A 186 8.86 -7.52 4.06
C VAL A 186 7.75 -8.47 3.61
N ASN A 187 6.53 -7.98 3.52
CA ASN A 187 5.37 -8.75 3.10
C ASN A 187 4.54 -7.99 2.05
N CYS A 188 3.68 -8.71 1.36
CA CYS A 188 2.80 -8.15 0.34
C CYS A 188 1.35 -8.57 0.59
N ILE A 189 0.43 -7.63 0.37
CA ILE A 189 -0.99 -7.89 0.30
C ILE A 189 -1.46 -7.72 -1.15
N CYS A 190 -2.31 -8.63 -1.62
CA CYS A 190 -2.90 -8.62 -2.95
C CYS A 190 -4.42 -8.50 -2.83
N PRO A 191 -4.96 -7.28 -2.74
CA PRO A 191 -6.40 -7.07 -2.67
C PRO A 191 -7.09 -7.45 -3.99
N GLY A 192 -8.32 -7.98 -3.88
CA GLY A 192 -9.30 -8.03 -4.97
C GLY A 192 -10.08 -6.71 -5.09
N GLY A 193 -11.24 -6.77 -5.71
CA GLY A 193 -12.11 -5.60 -5.90
C GLY A 193 -12.53 -4.96 -4.59
N MET A 194 -12.28 -3.66 -4.47
CA MET A 194 -12.62 -2.83 -3.29
C MET A 194 -13.53 -1.69 -3.68
N ASP A 195 -14.50 -1.38 -2.82
CA ASP A 195 -15.32 -0.16 -2.93
C ASP A 195 -14.48 1.06 -2.49
N THR A 196 -13.88 1.73 -3.46
CA THR A 196 -13.04 2.91 -3.27
C THR A 196 -13.39 3.99 -4.29
N PRO A 197 -13.07 5.27 -4.04
CA PRO A 197 -13.30 6.33 -5.02
C PRO A 197 -12.69 6.04 -6.40
N GLN A 198 -11.56 5.34 -6.46
CA GLN A 198 -10.91 4.97 -7.72
C GLN A 198 -11.80 4.08 -8.59
N VAL A 199 -12.46 3.06 -8.02
CA VAL A 199 -13.32 2.13 -8.78
C VAL A 199 -14.49 2.87 -9.43
N HIS A 200 -15.02 3.91 -8.79
CA HIS A 200 -16.12 4.70 -9.32
C HIS A 200 -15.71 5.69 -10.42
N THR A 201 -14.42 5.86 -10.68
CA THR A 201 -13.87 6.79 -11.68
C THR A 201 -13.13 6.09 -12.81
N ILE A 202 -13.05 4.75 -12.80
CA ILE A 202 -12.42 4.00 -13.87
C ILE A 202 -13.35 3.92 -15.08
N ASP A 203 -12.88 4.43 -16.22
CA ASP A 203 -13.56 4.26 -17.50
C ASP A 203 -13.22 2.90 -18.11
N VAL A 204 -14.24 2.23 -18.62
CA VAL A 204 -14.08 1.01 -19.43
C VAL A 204 -13.94 1.45 -20.89
N PRO A 205 -12.84 1.09 -21.58
CA PRO A 205 -12.65 1.52 -22.96
C PRO A 205 -13.69 0.91 -23.91
N ASP A 206 -14.06 1.67 -24.94
CA ASP A 206 -14.94 1.18 -25.98
C ASP A 206 -14.38 -0.10 -26.62
N GLY A 207 -15.24 -1.10 -26.79
CA GLY A 207 -14.86 -2.41 -27.33
C GLY A 207 -14.25 -3.38 -26.32
N ALA A 208 -14.09 -2.99 -25.06
CA ALA A 208 -13.70 -3.94 -24.02
C ALA A 208 -14.85 -4.92 -23.69
N ASP A 209 -14.49 -6.18 -23.47
CA ASP A 209 -15.41 -7.20 -22.98
C ASP A 209 -15.49 -7.11 -21.44
N PHE A 210 -16.64 -6.67 -20.96
CA PHE A 210 -16.88 -6.48 -19.54
C PHE A 210 -16.84 -7.80 -18.73
N GLU A 211 -17.19 -8.93 -19.34
CA GLU A 211 -17.10 -10.22 -18.67
C GLU A 211 -15.64 -10.59 -18.35
N LEU A 212 -14.70 -10.24 -19.23
CA LEU A 212 -13.27 -10.44 -18.98
C LEU A 212 -12.74 -9.56 -17.84
N ILE A 213 -13.24 -8.34 -17.71
CA ILE A 213 -12.91 -7.45 -16.56
C ILE A 213 -13.44 -8.08 -15.26
N MET A 214 -14.67 -8.57 -15.29
CA MET A 214 -15.32 -9.15 -14.12
C MET A 214 -14.70 -10.48 -13.66
N ARG A 215 -13.86 -11.14 -14.46
CA ARG A 215 -13.18 -12.39 -14.07
C ARG A 215 -12.25 -12.27 -12.88
N VAL A 216 -11.77 -11.08 -12.59
CA VAL A 216 -10.93 -10.79 -11.40
C VAL A 216 -11.65 -9.88 -10.39
N SER A 217 -12.94 -9.64 -10.63
CA SER A 217 -13.79 -8.84 -9.76
C SER A 217 -14.50 -9.74 -8.74
N ALA A 218 -14.85 -9.17 -7.63
CA ALA A 218 -15.31 -9.85 -6.42
C ALA A 218 -16.60 -10.67 -6.61
N ALA A 219 -16.50 -11.99 -6.70
CA ALA A 219 -17.65 -12.90 -6.76
C ALA A 219 -18.62 -12.75 -5.54
N ARG A 220 -18.11 -12.25 -4.41
CA ARG A 220 -18.88 -11.97 -3.18
C ARG A 220 -19.17 -10.47 -2.96
N GLY A 221 -19.04 -9.64 -4.01
CA GLY A 221 -19.14 -8.20 -3.93
C GLY A 221 -17.82 -7.51 -3.52
N PHE A 222 -17.78 -6.20 -3.69
CA PHE A 222 -16.60 -5.40 -3.33
C PHE A 222 -16.35 -5.42 -1.83
N MET A 223 -15.07 -5.54 -1.45
CA MET A 223 -14.64 -5.38 -0.06
C MET A 223 -14.65 -3.91 0.33
N SER A 224 -14.91 -3.60 1.60
CA SER A 224 -14.61 -2.27 2.10
C SER A 224 -13.09 -2.09 2.24
N ALA A 225 -12.61 -0.86 2.02
CA ALA A 225 -11.20 -0.51 2.25
C ALA A 225 -10.76 -0.85 3.69
N ASP A 226 -11.67 -0.73 4.65
CA ASP A 226 -11.39 -1.04 6.05
C ASP A 226 -11.13 -2.53 6.32
N GLN A 227 -11.82 -3.45 5.62
CA GLN A 227 -11.54 -4.90 5.71
C GLN A 227 -10.13 -5.24 5.22
N VAL A 228 -9.69 -4.61 4.13
CA VAL A 228 -8.34 -4.82 3.59
C VAL A 228 -7.28 -4.14 4.45
N ALA A 229 -7.55 -2.95 4.98
CA ALA A 229 -6.67 -2.24 5.91
C ALA A 229 -6.41 -3.05 7.20
N ALA A 230 -7.38 -3.84 7.66
CA ALA A 230 -7.17 -4.75 8.80
C ALA A 230 -6.05 -5.77 8.54
N ALA A 231 -5.96 -6.31 7.32
CA ALA A 231 -4.89 -7.24 6.96
C ALA A 231 -3.53 -6.53 6.84
N ILE A 232 -3.48 -5.28 6.35
CA ILE A 232 -2.26 -4.46 6.36
C ILE A 232 -1.76 -4.27 7.79
N VAL A 233 -2.64 -3.85 8.70
CA VAL A 233 -2.31 -3.61 10.11
C VAL A 233 -1.85 -4.89 10.79
N PHE A 234 -2.48 -6.03 10.52
CA PHE A 234 -2.03 -7.32 11.02
C PHE A 234 -0.61 -7.66 10.54
N LEU A 235 -0.32 -7.57 9.23
CA LEU A 235 1.01 -7.86 8.71
C LEU A 235 2.08 -6.91 9.24
N ALA A 236 1.71 -5.66 9.55
CA ALA A 236 2.59 -4.66 10.14
C ALA A 236 2.85 -4.86 11.63
N SER A 237 2.01 -5.61 12.33
CA SER A 237 2.09 -5.80 13.79
C SER A 237 3.10 -6.87 14.20
N ASP A 238 3.42 -6.90 15.50
CA ASP A 238 4.27 -7.91 16.09
C ASP A 238 3.61 -9.31 16.11
N ASP A 239 2.26 -9.38 16.05
CA ASP A 239 1.52 -10.65 15.92
C ASP A 239 1.86 -11.40 14.62
N ALA A 240 2.30 -10.67 13.58
CA ALA A 240 2.79 -11.25 12.33
C ALA A 240 4.31 -11.51 12.34
N GLY A 241 4.96 -11.58 13.51
CA GLY A 241 6.41 -11.69 13.65
C GLY A 241 7.05 -12.86 12.90
N ALA A 242 6.33 -13.97 12.72
CA ALA A 242 6.79 -15.13 11.95
C ALA A 242 6.51 -15.02 10.43
N ILE A 243 5.86 -13.93 9.96
CA ILE A 243 5.47 -13.77 8.55
C ILE A 243 6.50 -12.86 7.86
N HIS A 244 7.24 -13.44 6.91
CA HIS A 244 8.26 -12.75 6.11
C HIS A 244 8.27 -13.31 4.68
N GLY A 245 8.24 -12.45 3.67
CA GLY A 245 8.17 -12.83 2.26
C GLY A 245 6.80 -13.34 1.80
N SER A 246 5.76 -13.20 2.63
CA SER A 246 4.41 -13.64 2.31
C SER A 246 3.74 -12.78 1.25
N ILE A 247 2.99 -13.44 0.36
CA ILE A 247 2.12 -12.81 -0.63
C ILE A 247 0.69 -13.19 -0.24
N GLN A 248 0.04 -12.29 0.50
CA GLN A 248 -1.28 -12.54 1.09
C GLN A 248 -2.39 -12.03 0.17
N VAL A 249 -3.16 -12.93 -0.42
CA VAL A 249 -4.36 -12.60 -1.18
C VAL A 249 -5.51 -12.27 -0.22
N VAL A 250 -6.19 -11.14 -0.48
CA VAL A 250 -7.37 -10.67 0.28
C VAL A 250 -8.44 -10.27 -0.73
N ASP A 251 -9.31 -11.21 -1.11
CA ASP A 251 -10.19 -11.09 -2.27
C ASP A 251 -11.57 -11.75 -2.08
N HIS A 252 -12.02 -11.95 -0.85
CA HIS A 252 -13.22 -12.71 -0.54
C HIS A 252 -13.24 -14.15 -1.10
N GLY A 253 -12.05 -14.74 -1.34
CA GLY A 253 -11.91 -16.09 -1.84
C GLY A 253 -12.12 -16.21 -3.36
N HIS A 254 -12.04 -15.11 -4.10
CA HIS A 254 -12.26 -15.08 -5.55
C HIS A 254 -11.26 -15.96 -6.30
N LEU A 255 -10.00 -15.94 -5.89
CA LEU A 255 -8.93 -16.75 -6.50
C LEU A 255 -8.72 -18.13 -5.83
N ALA A 256 -9.61 -18.56 -4.96
CA ALA A 256 -9.48 -19.84 -4.27
C ALA A 256 -9.90 -21.06 -5.12
N GLY A 257 -10.48 -20.85 -6.30
CA GLY A 257 -10.92 -21.91 -7.20
C GLY A 257 -11.11 -21.47 -8.63
#